data_4edba004e5094a0e266eba60521e7b19
#
_entry.id   4edba004e5094a0e266eba60521e7b19
#
_cell.length_a   1.000
_cell.length_b   1.000
_cell.length_c   1.000
_cell.angle_alpha   90.00
_cell.angle_beta   90.00
_cell.angle_gamma   90.00
#
_symmetry.space_group_name_H-M   'P 1'
#
loop_
_entity.id
_entity.type
_entity.pdbx_description
1 polymer ?
#
loop_
_entity_poly.entity_id
_entity_poly.type
_entity_poly.pdbx_seq_one_letter_code
_entity_poly.pdbx_strand_id
1 'polypeptide(L)'
;MEMIIGGAFQGKSTYAKEHHPDVCWKKGADLEKEELMNAEGVLDFQEYIKKELKADKDVARLAEELWEKNPDIILVSQEVGYGVVPMDAFDRKYREAVGRVCTDLASKSKKVIRVVCGIGTVIKND
;
A
#
# COMPACT_ATOMS: atom_id res chain seq x y z
N MET A 1 -8.77 -6.39 -6.47
CA MET A 1 -7.79 -5.67 -5.64
C MET A 1 -8.21 -5.69 -4.19
N GLU A 2 -7.28 -5.94 -3.32
CA GLU A 2 -7.50 -5.93 -1.88
C GLU A 2 -6.41 -5.09 -1.21
N MET A 3 -6.79 -4.34 -0.18
CA MET A 3 -5.83 -3.58 0.61
C MET A 3 -5.86 -4.03 2.07
N ILE A 4 -4.67 -4.13 2.66
CA ILE A 4 -4.49 -4.39 4.08
C ILE A 4 -3.68 -3.21 4.61
N ILE A 5 -4.30 -2.42 5.47
CA ILE A 5 -3.72 -1.17 5.97
C ILE A 5 -3.60 -1.19 7.49
N GLY A 6 -2.76 -0.32 8.03
CA GLY A 6 -2.59 -0.17 9.46
C GLY A 6 -1.36 0.65 9.78
N GLY A 7 -1.24 1.07 11.02
CA GLY A 7 -0.06 1.79 11.51
C GLY A 7 1.17 0.91 11.56
N ALA A 8 2.31 1.52 11.88
CA ALA A 8 3.56 0.78 12.06
C ALA A 8 3.42 -0.25 13.19
N PHE A 9 4.05 -1.41 13.01
CA PHE A 9 4.12 -2.47 14.03
C PHE A 9 2.77 -3.04 14.48
N GLN A 10 1.74 -3.00 13.63
CA GLN A 10 0.41 -3.53 13.95
C GLN A 10 0.19 -4.97 13.45
N GLY A 11 1.20 -5.60 12.86
CA GLY A 11 1.09 -6.99 12.44
C GLY A 11 0.48 -7.20 11.05
N LYS A 12 0.52 -6.19 10.19
CA LYS A 12 -0.07 -6.25 8.84
C LYS A 12 0.53 -7.37 7.98
N SER A 13 1.85 -7.48 7.96
CA SER A 13 2.53 -8.48 7.12
C SER A 13 2.22 -9.89 7.58
N THR A 14 2.21 -10.13 8.88
CA THR A 14 1.85 -11.42 9.45
C THR A 14 0.40 -11.76 9.12
N TYR A 15 -0.50 -10.81 9.30
CA TYR A 15 -1.92 -10.97 8.96
C TYR A 15 -2.08 -11.35 7.48
N ALA A 16 -1.41 -10.60 6.60
CA ALA A 16 -1.49 -10.83 5.16
C ALA A 16 -1.02 -12.24 4.77
N LYS A 17 0.11 -12.66 5.30
CA LYS A 17 0.68 -13.98 5.00
C LYS A 17 -0.18 -15.12 5.52
N GLU A 18 -0.79 -14.95 6.69
CA GLU A 18 -1.68 -15.96 7.27
C GLU A 18 -2.99 -16.11 6.50
N HIS A 19 -3.53 -15.01 6.00
CA HIS A 19 -4.80 -15.00 5.28
C HIS A 19 -4.65 -15.27 3.79
N HIS A 20 -3.44 -15.11 3.25
CA HIS A 20 -3.13 -15.39 1.85
C HIS A 20 -1.84 -16.22 1.75
N PRO A 21 -1.86 -17.48 2.22
CA PRO A 21 -0.64 -18.29 2.29
C PRO A 21 -0.06 -18.69 0.94
N ASP A 22 -0.86 -18.64 -0.13
CA ASP A 22 -0.43 -19.05 -1.47
C ASP A 22 0.08 -17.87 -2.32
N VAL A 23 0.03 -16.67 -1.79
CA VAL A 23 0.47 -15.46 -2.51
C VAL A 23 1.98 -15.32 -2.45
N CYS A 24 2.59 -15.03 -3.59
CA CYS A 24 4.00 -14.68 -3.67
C CYS A 24 4.15 -13.21 -3.25
N TRP A 25 4.64 -13.00 -2.04
CA TRP A 25 4.81 -11.67 -1.47
C TRP A 25 6.15 -11.05 -1.87
N LYS A 26 6.10 -9.81 -2.34
CA LYS A 26 7.27 -9.00 -2.67
C LYS A 26 7.28 -7.76 -1.78
N LYS A 27 8.46 -7.22 -1.51
CA LYS A 27 8.58 -5.97 -0.75
C LYS A 27 8.53 -4.78 -1.70
N GLY A 28 7.75 -3.76 -1.34
CA GLY A 28 7.60 -2.56 -2.16
C GLY A 28 8.91 -1.87 -2.49
N ALA A 29 9.86 -1.83 -1.54
CA ALA A 29 11.16 -1.20 -1.73
C ALA A 29 12.01 -1.89 -2.81
N ASP A 30 11.75 -3.15 -3.10
CA ASP A 30 12.56 -3.96 -4.03
C ASP A 30 12.00 -3.99 -5.45
N LEU A 31 10.83 -3.39 -5.69
CA LEU A 31 10.13 -3.50 -6.96
C LEU A 31 10.39 -2.31 -7.88
N GLU A 32 10.58 -2.63 -9.16
CA GLU A 32 10.43 -1.67 -10.23
C GLU A 32 8.97 -1.65 -10.70
N LYS A 33 8.60 -0.65 -11.50
CA LYS A 33 7.21 -0.47 -11.94
C LYS A 33 6.67 -1.70 -12.67
N GLU A 34 7.47 -2.28 -13.55
CA GLU A 34 7.07 -3.46 -14.32
C GLU A 34 6.80 -4.66 -13.41
N GLU A 35 7.64 -4.84 -12.40
CA GLU A 35 7.46 -5.91 -11.41
C GLU A 35 6.20 -5.69 -10.57
N LEU A 36 5.93 -4.45 -10.19
CA LEU A 36 4.72 -4.10 -9.45
C LEU A 36 3.46 -4.46 -10.26
N MET A 37 3.48 -4.19 -11.55
CA MET A 37 2.34 -4.47 -12.43
C MET A 37 2.09 -5.97 -12.63
N ASN A 38 3.02 -6.84 -12.20
CA ASN A 38 2.91 -8.29 -12.32
C ASN A 38 2.92 -9.00 -10.96
N ALA A 39 2.99 -8.27 -9.86
CA ALA A 39 3.06 -8.87 -8.53
C ALA A 39 1.70 -9.40 -8.08
N GLU A 40 1.72 -10.51 -7.33
CA GLU A 40 0.52 -11.06 -6.69
C GLU A 40 0.17 -10.28 -5.43
N GLY A 41 1.18 -10.00 -4.59
CA GLY A 41 1.02 -9.24 -3.36
C GLY A 41 2.27 -8.47 -3.03
N VAL A 42 2.09 -7.30 -2.44
CA VAL A 42 3.18 -6.39 -2.10
C VAL A 42 3.10 -6.01 -0.63
N LEU A 43 4.19 -6.25 0.10
CA LEU A 43 4.36 -5.82 1.48
C LEU A 43 5.01 -4.43 1.49
N ASP A 44 4.64 -3.61 2.46
CA ASP A 44 5.20 -2.26 2.61
C ASP A 44 5.13 -1.44 1.32
N PHE A 45 3.94 -1.39 0.75
CA PHE A 45 3.69 -0.66 -0.49
C PHE A 45 4.08 0.82 -0.38
N GLN A 46 3.96 1.42 0.80
CA GLN A 46 4.38 2.80 1.01
C GLN A 46 5.87 3.02 0.69
N GLU A 47 6.70 1.99 0.83
CA GLU A 47 8.13 2.10 0.50
C GLU A 47 8.35 2.18 -1.02
N TYR A 48 7.49 1.56 -1.80
CA TYR A 48 7.51 1.73 -3.26
C TYR A 48 7.24 3.20 -3.64
N ILE A 49 6.22 3.81 -3.03
CA ILE A 49 5.90 5.22 -3.27
C ILE A 49 7.07 6.11 -2.87
N LYS A 50 7.69 5.84 -1.72
CA LYS A 50 8.84 6.59 -1.23
C LYS A 50 10.00 6.53 -2.21
N LYS A 51 10.29 5.35 -2.74
CA LYS A 51 11.35 5.13 -3.72
C LYS A 51 11.10 5.93 -5.01
N GLU A 52 9.87 5.89 -5.51
CA GLU A 52 9.49 6.63 -6.71
C GLU A 52 9.65 8.14 -6.51
N LEU A 53 9.23 8.66 -5.35
CA LEU A 53 9.37 10.08 -5.04
C LEU A 53 10.83 10.51 -4.91
N LYS A 54 11.68 9.66 -4.33
CA LYS A 54 13.13 9.94 -4.25
C LYS A 54 13.79 9.99 -5.61
N ALA A 55 13.23 9.30 -6.59
CA ALA A 55 13.69 9.32 -7.97
C ALA A 55 13.00 10.42 -8.81
N ASP A 56 12.31 11.35 -8.16
CA ASP A 56 11.55 12.44 -8.80
C ASP A 56 10.49 11.97 -9.79
N LYS A 57 9.94 10.78 -9.57
CA LYS A 57 8.86 10.25 -10.41
C LYS A 57 7.51 10.63 -9.84
N ASP A 58 6.54 10.82 -10.75
CA ASP A 58 5.17 11.16 -10.39
C ASP A 58 4.37 9.89 -10.10
N VAL A 59 3.66 9.87 -8.97
CA VAL A 59 2.81 8.75 -8.56
C VAL A 59 1.31 9.07 -8.66
N ALA A 60 0.94 10.21 -9.24
CA ALA A 60 -0.44 10.66 -9.29
C ALA A 60 -1.38 9.68 -10.01
N ARG A 61 -0.87 8.92 -10.98
CA ARG A 61 -1.67 7.96 -11.74
C ARG A 61 -1.43 6.52 -11.35
N LEU A 62 -0.69 6.28 -10.28
CA LEU A 62 -0.31 4.92 -9.89
C LEU A 62 -1.51 4.03 -9.61
N ALA A 63 -2.51 4.54 -8.92
CA ALA A 63 -3.72 3.78 -8.62
C ALA A 63 -4.48 3.36 -9.89
N GLU A 64 -4.60 4.27 -10.85
CA GLU A 64 -5.25 3.98 -12.12
C GLU A 64 -4.48 2.92 -12.92
N GLU A 65 -3.16 3.05 -12.96
CA GLU A 65 -2.31 2.11 -13.68
C GLU A 65 -2.39 0.70 -13.07
N LEU A 66 -2.39 0.60 -11.74
CA LEU A 66 -2.55 -0.68 -11.05
C LEU A 66 -3.92 -1.29 -11.34
N TRP A 67 -4.97 -0.48 -11.28
CA TRP A 67 -6.32 -0.96 -11.57
C TRP A 67 -6.44 -1.51 -13.00
N GLU A 68 -5.81 -0.85 -13.95
CA GLU A 68 -5.86 -1.27 -15.36
C GLU A 68 -4.99 -2.51 -15.63
N LYS A 69 -3.79 -2.56 -15.06
CA LYS A 69 -2.78 -3.57 -15.42
C LYS A 69 -2.70 -4.74 -14.45
N ASN A 70 -3.10 -4.55 -13.19
CA ASN A 70 -2.98 -5.59 -12.18
C ASN A 70 -4.14 -5.52 -11.16
N PRO A 71 -5.38 -5.71 -11.62
CA PRO A 71 -6.57 -5.48 -10.80
C PRO A 71 -6.75 -6.46 -9.64
N ASP A 72 -6.01 -7.58 -9.63
CA ASP A 72 -6.13 -8.60 -8.60
C ASP A 72 -5.04 -8.52 -7.52
N ILE A 73 -4.21 -7.49 -7.56
CA ILE A 73 -3.11 -7.32 -6.62
C ILE A 73 -3.61 -7.14 -5.18
N ILE A 74 -2.83 -7.67 -4.24
CA ILE A 74 -3.06 -7.45 -2.81
C ILE A 74 -1.96 -6.54 -2.30
N LEU A 75 -2.35 -5.41 -1.73
CA LEU A 75 -1.41 -4.38 -1.26
C LEU A 75 -1.47 -4.25 0.25
N VAL A 76 -0.32 -4.40 0.89
CA VAL A 76 -0.15 -4.14 2.32
C VAL A 76 0.56 -2.81 2.46
N SER A 77 -0.10 -1.83 3.07
CA SER A 77 0.45 -0.48 3.19
C SER A 77 0.30 0.06 4.59
N GLN A 78 1.32 0.79 5.03
CA GLN A 78 1.29 1.50 6.29
C GLN A 78 0.45 2.77 6.16
N GLU A 79 -0.41 3.02 7.15
CA GLU A 79 -1.05 4.32 7.28
C GLU A 79 -0.01 5.32 7.76
N VAL A 80 0.12 6.45 7.07
CA VAL A 80 1.09 7.49 7.41
C VAL A 80 0.39 8.83 7.62
N GLY A 81 1.01 9.71 8.39
CA GLY A 81 0.49 11.05 8.63
C GLY A 81 -0.41 11.22 9.85
N TYR A 82 -0.78 10.15 10.53
CA TYR A 82 -1.64 10.23 11.70
C TYR A 82 -0.88 10.83 12.90
N GLY A 83 -1.34 12.04 13.34
CA GLY A 83 -0.85 12.66 14.57
C GLY A 83 0.62 13.05 14.57
N VAL A 84 1.30 12.97 13.44
CA VAL A 84 2.72 13.27 13.32
C VAL A 84 2.91 14.49 12.43
N VAL A 85 3.63 15.49 12.94
CA VAL A 85 3.98 16.67 12.16
C VAL A 85 5.14 16.30 11.22
N PRO A 86 5.02 16.53 9.89
CA PRO A 86 6.13 16.27 8.97
C PRO A 86 7.37 17.08 9.33
N MET A 87 8.53 16.41 9.33
CA MET A 87 9.79 17.02 9.74
C MET A 87 10.42 17.90 8.66
N ASP A 88 10.16 17.59 7.39
CA ASP A 88 10.72 18.33 6.25
C ASP A 88 9.77 18.30 5.04
N ALA A 89 10.17 18.98 3.97
CA ALA A 89 9.37 19.07 2.75
C ALA A 89 9.19 17.70 2.06
N PHE A 90 10.21 16.85 2.10
CA PHE A 90 10.11 15.52 1.51
C PHE A 90 9.15 14.64 2.32
N ASP A 91 9.23 14.66 3.64
CA ASP A 91 8.32 13.89 4.50
C ASP A 91 6.86 14.29 4.26
N ARG A 92 6.60 15.59 4.12
CA ARG A 92 5.26 16.10 3.80
C ARG A 92 4.78 15.57 2.45
N LYS A 93 5.62 15.66 1.42
CA LYS A 93 5.30 15.18 0.08
C LYS A 93 5.01 13.67 0.08
N TYR A 94 5.83 12.91 0.80
CA TYR A 94 5.66 11.48 0.94
C TYR A 94 4.33 11.11 1.61
N ARG A 95 4.01 11.75 2.73
CA ARG A 95 2.76 11.49 3.47
C ARG A 95 1.53 11.85 2.65
N GLU A 96 1.58 12.96 1.95
CA GLU A 96 0.49 13.37 1.05
C GLU A 96 0.33 12.38 -0.10
N ALA A 97 1.42 11.95 -0.70
CA ALA A 97 1.38 11.00 -1.82
C ALA A 97 0.82 9.66 -1.38
N VAL A 98 1.29 9.10 -0.27
CA VAL A 98 0.78 7.82 0.26
C VAL A 98 -0.70 7.94 0.56
N GLY A 99 -1.12 9.00 1.23
CA GLY A 99 -2.54 9.22 1.55
C GLY A 99 -3.41 9.28 0.31
N ARG A 100 -2.97 10.02 -0.70
CA ARG A 100 -3.72 10.18 -1.95
C ARG A 100 -3.79 8.87 -2.75
N VAL A 101 -2.66 8.21 -2.93
CA VAL A 101 -2.60 6.95 -3.68
C VAL A 101 -3.43 5.87 -2.97
N CYS A 102 -3.28 5.74 -1.67
CA CYS A 102 -4.03 4.73 -0.91
C CYS A 102 -5.53 5.02 -0.88
N THR A 103 -5.95 6.28 -0.84
CA THR A 103 -7.36 6.65 -0.95
C THR A 103 -7.94 6.22 -2.29
N ASP A 104 -7.21 6.49 -3.38
CA ASP A 104 -7.64 6.08 -4.72
C ASP A 104 -7.69 4.56 -4.85
N LEU A 105 -6.70 3.86 -4.33
CA LEU A 105 -6.68 2.40 -4.35
C LEU A 105 -7.82 1.80 -3.53
N ALA A 106 -8.11 2.36 -2.36
CA ALA A 106 -9.21 1.89 -1.53
C ALA A 106 -10.55 2.04 -2.24
N SER A 107 -10.74 3.12 -3.00
CA SER A 107 -11.97 3.33 -3.76
C SER A 107 -12.16 2.27 -4.85
N LYS A 108 -11.07 1.74 -5.40
CA LYS A 108 -11.07 0.72 -6.46
C LYS A 108 -11.05 -0.71 -5.92
N SER A 109 -10.68 -0.89 -4.66
CA SER A 109 -10.55 -2.21 -4.04
C SER A 109 -11.90 -2.80 -3.68
N LYS A 110 -12.04 -4.11 -3.86
CA LYS A 110 -13.23 -4.85 -3.41
C LYS A 110 -13.24 -5.02 -1.91
N LYS A 111 -12.07 -5.12 -1.30
CA LYS A 111 -11.93 -5.37 0.12
C LYS A 111 -10.80 -4.53 0.69
N VAL A 112 -11.08 -3.88 1.81
CA VAL A 112 -10.08 -3.12 2.57
C VAL A 112 -10.17 -3.58 4.02
N ILE A 113 -9.04 -4.01 4.57
CA ILE A 113 -8.92 -4.49 5.94
C ILE A 113 -7.96 -3.57 6.69
N ARG A 114 -8.33 -3.15 7.88
CA ARG A 114 -7.46 -2.42 8.78
C ARG A 114 -6.96 -3.36 9.87
N VAL A 115 -5.65 -3.41 10.10
CA VAL A 115 -5.05 -4.27 11.12
C VAL A 115 -4.57 -3.41 12.29
N VAL A 116 -5.06 -3.75 13.48
CA VAL A 116 -4.65 -3.12 14.74
C VAL A 116 -4.32 -4.23 15.72
N CYS A 117 -3.11 -4.23 16.26
CA CYS A 117 -2.64 -5.27 17.19
C CYS A 117 -2.85 -6.68 16.64
N GLY A 118 -2.57 -6.89 15.37
CA GLY A 118 -2.72 -8.20 14.73
C GLY A 118 -4.15 -8.59 14.38
N ILE A 119 -5.14 -7.77 14.73
CA ILE A 119 -6.56 -8.05 14.49
C ILE A 119 -7.02 -7.28 13.26
N GLY A 120 -7.53 -8.01 12.27
CA GLY A 120 -8.06 -7.42 11.05
C GLY A 120 -9.53 -7.05 11.18
N THR A 121 -9.88 -5.83 10.80
CA THR A 121 -11.26 -5.36 10.72
C THR A 121 -11.55 -5.01 9.27
N VAL A 122 -12.59 -5.62 8.71
CA VAL A 122 -13.02 -5.31 7.34
C VAL A 122 -13.74 -3.97 7.36
N ILE A 123 -13.18 -2.98 6.66
CA ILE A 123 -13.79 -1.64 6.57
C ILE A 123 -14.46 -1.40 5.22
N LYS A 124 -14.20 -2.24 4.24
CA LYS A 124 -14.90 -2.26 2.96
C LYS A 124 -14.95 -3.69 2.43
N ASN A 125 -16.11 -4.12 1.97
CA ASN A 125 -16.29 -5.46 1.38
C ASN A 125 -17.44 -5.40 0.38
N ASP A 126 -17.10 -5.16 -0.88
CA ASP A 126 -18.07 -5.07 -1.98
C ASP A 126 -18.36 -6.42 -2.65
#